data_ec1d23bcf895a4bf349c62474763be4a
#
_entry.id   ec1d23bcf895a4bf349c62474763be4a
#
_cell.length_a   1.000
_cell.length_b   1.000
_cell.length_c   1.000
_cell.angle_alpha   90.00
_cell.angle_beta   90.00
_cell.angle_gamma   90.00
#
_symmetry.space_group_name_H-M   'P 1'
#
loop_
_entity.id
_entity.type
_entity.pdbx_description
1 polymer ?
#
loop_
_entity_poly.entity_id
_entity_poly.type
_entity_poly.pdbx_seq_one_letter_code
_entity_poly.pdbx_strand_id
1 'polypeptide(L)'
;MLGQIILSESFKLTLTEAINFFKSQSSSFKKLDKINFIDSYAKAANVENVKTFWQIDKSINLNEFYYPSKIKVEDNIICVSSLSIFPENGKIVIQGTAGQGKSILLRYLAGARLKEGLTVPIFIELMKVTEKTSIQSIIVSAINDLGFNIEEKDLSLFFSSGKFTLLCDAFDEIPETCLRDTLTYIEAICSKHRNQQIIISSRPGADIQKISYFSVYDLEPLQQSDFKPILMKFFNNNEATVHQIMKSLHENSSEIAKLITTPLLLTLLSVTYKTYTKIPSQLHEFYENIFHLLINRHDSTKPGFRREYKSGLNEKQMEELFCSFCFYCTIEDKTSLSRQEALAIIKKSIQFSRVTPSSEFSFLSDCIKNTCLLLEEGFRYHYIHKSIREYHASRFISLSPIELKEKFYTIAKDSSYRYKVELDFLKVIDEHYYQKYYLLPAYNEMLLEINISECLLQVDIRDILSEAKAYFSEKDPNIINSLSLGNLKILSFIYANNFRSHLVREIFNTINHVKLKNENNVEYISLMELIEIYNFKEKMNIIVNEYVKKIFDFRSEIKINLDNTNRLISNLSF
;
A
#
# COMPACT_ATOMS: atom_id res chain seq x y z
N MET A 1 -23.15 -10.95 -27.84
CA MET A 1 -24.18 -11.86 -27.34
C MET A 1 -24.78 -11.21 -26.09
N LEU A 2 -25.98 -10.69 -26.19
CA LEU A 2 -26.76 -10.25 -25.02
C LEU A 2 -27.21 -11.54 -24.30
N GLY A 3 -26.44 -11.97 -23.31
CA GLY A 3 -26.92 -13.01 -22.39
C GLY A 3 -28.24 -12.51 -21.79
N GLN A 4 -29.26 -13.36 -21.77
CA GLN A 4 -30.54 -13.04 -21.15
C GLN A 4 -30.27 -12.52 -19.74
N ILE A 5 -30.55 -11.22 -19.52
CA ILE A 5 -30.52 -10.63 -18.18
C ILE A 5 -31.70 -11.25 -17.43
N ILE A 6 -31.42 -12.24 -16.59
CA ILE A 6 -32.44 -12.81 -15.69
C ILE A 6 -32.64 -11.77 -14.59
N LEU A 7 -33.68 -10.99 -14.73
CA LEU A 7 -34.09 -10.02 -13.72
C LEU A 7 -34.55 -10.78 -12.47
N SER A 8 -33.91 -10.53 -11.32
CA SER A 8 -34.32 -11.13 -10.05
C SER A 8 -35.72 -10.64 -9.67
N GLU A 9 -36.62 -11.55 -9.32
CA GLU A 9 -37.98 -11.19 -8.86
C GLU A 9 -37.90 -10.31 -7.60
N SER A 10 -36.96 -10.59 -6.73
CA SER A 10 -36.68 -9.78 -5.52
C SER A 10 -36.36 -8.34 -5.86
N PHE A 11 -35.50 -8.09 -6.86
CA PHE A 11 -35.17 -6.73 -7.30
C PHE A 11 -36.40 -5.99 -7.87
N LYS A 12 -37.20 -6.67 -8.66
CA LYS A 12 -38.47 -6.08 -9.17
C LYS A 12 -39.39 -5.67 -8.02
N LEU A 13 -39.51 -6.53 -7.03
CA LEU A 13 -40.35 -6.27 -5.85
C LEU A 13 -39.83 -5.03 -5.10
N THR A 14 -38.54 -5.00 -4.77
CA THR A 14 -37.91 -3.90 -4.03
C THR A 14 -38.02 -2.57 -4.80
N LEU A 15 -37.77 -2.58 -6.10
CA LEU A 15 -37.90 -1.39 -6.92
C LEU A 15 -39.35 -0.92 -7.02
N THR A 16 -40.32 -1.85 -7.11
CA THR A 16 -41.75 -1.55 -7.08
C THR A 16 -42.16 -0.93 -5.75
N GLU A 17 -41.71 -1.48 -4.64
CA GLU A 17 -41.94 -0.90 -3.31
C GLU A 17 -41.37 0.50 -3.18
N ALA A 18 -40.14 0.73 -3.67
CA ALA A 18 -39.53 2.06 -3.70
C ALA A 18 -40.38 3.05 -4.52
N ILE A 19 -40.81 2.65 -5.73
CA ILE A 19 -41.66 3.47 -6.59
C ILE A 19 -42.99 3.79 -5.87
N ASN A 20 -43.65 2.81 -5.28
CA ASN A 20 -44.92 3.00 -4.56
C ASN A 20 -44.76 3.94 -3.37
N PHE A 21 -43.65 3.80 -2.62
CA PHE A 21 -43.31 4.70 -1.52
C PHE A 21 -43.25 6.15 -2.04
N PHE A 22 -42.49 6.42 -3.09
CA PHE A 22 -42.37 7.78 -3.65
C PHE A 22 -43.72 8.34 -4.13
N LYS A 23 -44.51 7.54 -4.82
CA LYS A 23 -45.85 7.96 -5.28
C LYS A 23 -46.81 8.29 -4.14
N SER A 24 -46.69 7.59 -3.02
CA SER A 24 -47.49 7.88 -1.82
C SER A 24 -47.14 9.23 -1.16
N GLN A 25 -45.88 9.68 -1.34
CA GLN A 25 -45.39 10.92 -0.71
C GLN A 25 -45.61 12.18 -1.54
N SER A 26 -45.63 12.06 -2.88
CA SER A 26 -45.84 13.25 -3.74
C SER A 26 -46.40 12.87 -5.09
N SER A 27 -47.33 13.71 -5.58
CA SER A 27 -47.89 13.60 -6.94
C SER A 27 -46.88 13.86 -8.06
N SER A 28 -45.76 14.51 -7.75
CA SER A 28 -44.67 14.74 -8.72
C SER A 28 -44.02 13.43 -9.20
N PHE A 29 -44.12 12.36 -8.42
CA PHE A 29 -43.56 11.04 -8.76
C PHE A 29 -44.51 10.12 -9.55
N LYS A 30 -45.66 10.60 -10.01
CA LYS A 30 -46.60 9.82 -10.85
C LYS A 30 -45.98 9.32 -12.16
N LYS A 31 -44.97 10.00 -12.68
CA LYS A 31 -44.25 9.60 -13.90
C LYS A 31 -43.33 8.39 -13.74
N LEU A 32 -43.07 7.92 -12.50
CA LEU A 32 -42.26 6.73 -12.22
C LEU A 32 -42.88 5.41 -12.72
N ASP A 33 -44.14 5.42 -13.18
CA ASP A 33 -44.78 4.25 -13.84
C ASP A 33 -44.09 3.81 -15.13
N LYS A 34 -43.24 4.66 -15.70
CA LYS A 34 -42.55 4.40 -16.97
C LYS A 34 -41.11 3.85 -16.75
N ILE A 35 -40.69 3.55 -15.51
CA ILE A 35 -39.39 2.98 -15.26
C ILE A 35 -39.29 1.60 -15.92
N ASN A 36 -38.28 1.45 -16.77
CA ASN A 36 -37.96 0.17 -17.36
C ASN A 36 -37.08 -0.65 -16.39
N PHE A 37 -37.66 -1.64 -15.72
CA PHE A 37 -36.96 -2.46 -14.73
C PHE A 37 -35.74 -3.19 -15.31
N ILE A 38 -35.79 -3.61 -16.58
CA ILE A 38 -34.67 -4.27 -17.25
C ILE A 38 -33.51 -3.29 -17.44
N ASP A 39 -33.81 -2.08 -17.91
CA ASP A 39 -32.78 -1.06 -18.11
C ASP A 39 -32.17 -0.59 -16.78
N SER A 40 -33.00 -0.43 -15.75
CA SER A 40 -32.55 -0.06 -14.40
C SER A 40 -31.63 -1.15 -13.82
N TYR A 41 -32.01 -2.41 -13.98
CA TYR A 41 -31.18 -3.54 -13.54
C TYR A 41 -29.87 -3.62 -14.32
N ALA A 42 -29.92 -3.49 -15.64
CA ALA A 42 -28.74 -3.53 -16.51
C ALA A 42 -27.74 -2.43 -16.16
N LYS A 43 -28.23 -1.22 -15.89
CA LYS A 43 -27.40 -0.08 -15.47
C LYS A 43 -26.80 -0.32 -14.09
N ALA A 44 -27.57 -0.80 -13.10
CA ALA A 44 -27.06 -1.13 -11.79
C ALA A 44 -26.04 -2.27 -11.86
N ALA A 45 -26.28 -3.31 -12.66
CA ALA A 45 -25.38 -4.45 -12.84
C ALA A 45 -24.07 -4.10 -13.57
N ASN A 46 -24.05 -2.99 -14.34
CA ASN A 46 -22.85 -2.53 -15.03
C ASN A 46 -21.70 -2.17 -14.08
N VAL A 47 -21.98 -1.95 -12.81
CA VAL A 47 -20.97 -1.75 -11.77
C VAL A 47 -20.00 -2.94 -11.66
N GLU A 48 -20.45 -4.15 -12.01
CA GLU A 48 -19.61 -5.36 -12.00
C GLU A 48 -18.63 -5.43 -13.19
N ASN A 49 -18.78 -4.59 -14.21
CA ASN A 49 -17.91 -4.60 -15.39
C ASN A 49 -16.77 -3.60 -15.21
N VAL A 50 -15.55 -4.10 -15.06
CA VAL A 50 -14.36 -3.29 -14.78
C VAL A 50 -13.24 -3.56 -15.77
N LYS A 51 -12.39 -2.56 -15.98
CA LYS A 51 -11.09 -2.74 -16.61
C LYS A 51 -10.05 -3.01 -15.53
N THR A 52 -9.20 -3.97 -15.75
CA THR A 52 -8.16 -4.37 -14.79
C THR A 52 -6.80 -4.43 -15.45
N PHE A 53 -5.72 -4.44 -14.64
CA PHE A 53 -4.36 -4.72 -15.15
C PHE A 53 -4.23 -6.07 -15.84
N TRP A 54 -5.05 -7.05 -15.44
CA TRP A 54 -5.09 -8.35 -16.07
C TRP A 54 -5.64 -8.30 -17.50
N GLN A 55 -6.63 -7.42 -17.73
CA GLN A 55 -7.30 -7.26 -19.02
C GLN A 55 -7.57 -5.77 -19.27
N ILE A 56 -6.71 -5.13 -20.05
CA ILE A 56 -6.77 -3.68 -20.33
C ILE A 56 -7.69 -3.38 -21.53
N ASP A 57 -7.71 -4.29 -22.52
CA ASP A 57 -8.37 -4.03 -23.80
C ASP A 57 -9.91 -4.02 -23.73
N LYS A 58 -10.47 -4.79 -22.81
CA LYS A 58 -11.93 -4.88 -22.61
C LYS A 58 -12.26 -4.90 -21.12
N SER A 59 -13.46 -4.47 -20.77
CA SER A 59 -14.00 -4.71 -19.43
C SER A 59 -14.32 -6.19 -19.25
N ILE A 60 -14.09 -6.69 -18.05
CA ILE A 60 -14.42 -8.06 -17.63
C ILE A 60 -15.38 -7.97 -16.44
N ASN A 61 -16.23 -8.98 -16.31
CA ASN A 61 -17.14 -9.06 -15.17
C ASN A 61 -16.39 -9.52 -13.92
N LEU A 62 -16.68 -8.90 -12.77
CA LEU A 62 -16.05 -9.23 -11.49
C LEU A 62 -16.17 -10.69 -11.13
N ASN A 63 -17.28 -11.35 -11.48
CA ASN A 63 -17.51 -12.77 -11.16
C ASN A 63 -16.47 -13.71 -11.82
N GLU A 64 -15.79 -13.26 -12.89
CA GLU A 64 -14.78 -14.05 -13.58
C GLU A 64 -13.46 -14.13 -12.79
N PHE A 65 -13.09 -13.06 -12.04
CA PHE A 65 -11.78 -12.98 -11.41
C PHE A 65 -11.79 -12.62 -9.92
N TYR A 66 -12.90 -12.09 -9.40
CA TYR A 66 -12.95 -11.61 -8.01
C TYR A 66 -12.79 -12.78 -7.02
N TYR A 67 -11.93 -12.56 -6.04
CA TYR A 67 -11.78 -13.40 -4.85
C TYR A 67 -12.25 -12.60 -3.64
N PRO A 68 -13.11 -13.17 -2.77
CA PRO A 68 -13.68 -12.44 -1.65
C PRO A 68 -12.61 -11.85 -0.73
N SER A 69 -12.68 -10.56 -0.53
CA SER A 69 -11.84 -9.85 0.43
C SER A 69 -12.18 -10.29 1.85
N LYS A 70 -11.21 -10.19 2.75
CA LYS A 70 -11.36 -10.49 4.16
C LYS A 70 -11.28 -9.21 4.97
N ILE A 71 -12.06 -9.11 6.04
CA ILE A 71 -12.01 -8.03 7.02
C ILE A 71 -11.75 -8.61 8.40
N LYS A 72 -11.11 -7.81 9.25
CA LYS A 72 -10.98 -8.12 10.67
C LYS A 72 -12.16 -7.51 11.43
N VAL A 73 -12.83 -8.35 12.23
CA VAL A 73 -13.91 -7.95 13.13
C VAL A 73 -13.54 -8.47 14.51
N GLU A 74 -13.15 -7.57 15.41
CA GLU A 74 -12.55 -7.93 16.70
C GLU A 74 -11.30 -8.82 16.47
N ASP A 75 -11.34 -10.08 16.95
CA ASP A 75 -10.26 -11.05 16.75
C ASP A 75 -10.53 -12.06 15.62
N ASN A 76 -11.65 -11.92 14.89
CA ASN A 76 -12.04 -12.84 13.84
C ASN A 76 -11.80 -12.25 12.45
N ILE A 77 -11.34 -13.12 11.52
CA ILE A 77 -11.22 -12.79 10.11
C ILE A 77 -12.44 -13.34 9.38
N ILE A 78 -13.20 -12.46 8.72
CA ILE A 78 -14.45 -12.79 8.03
C ILE A 78 -14.30 -12.51 6.54
N CYS A 79 -14.71 -13.46 5.69
CA CYS A 79 -14.83 -13.25 4.24
C CYS A 79 -16.06 -12.39 3.94
N VAL A 80 -15.86 -11.34 3.15
CA VAL A 80 -16.92 -10.40 2.76
C VAL A 80 -17.57 -10.85 1.46
N SER A 81 -18.63 -11.62 1.58
CA SER A 81 -19.39 -12.16 0.43
C SER A 81 -20.68 -11.41 0.13
N SER A 82 -21.23 -10.69 1.12
CA SER A 82 -22.43 -9.87 0.96
C SER A 82 -22.46 -8.73 1.99
N LEU A 83 -23.39 -7.78 1.80
CA LEU A 83 -23.63 -6.71 2.79
C LEU A 83 -24.32 -7.21 4.07
N SER A 84 -24.83 -8.43 4.07
CA SER A 84 -25.53 -9.00 5.23
C SER A 84 -24.63 -9.31 6.43
N ILE A 85 -23.30 -9.27 6.23
CA ILE A 85 -22.34 -9.36 7.34
C ILE A 85 -22.29 -8.09 8.19
N PHE A 86 -22.76 -6.97 7.64
CA PHE A 86 -22.85 -5.68 8.32
C PHE A 86 -24.28 -5.44 8.82
N PRO A 87 -24.47 -4.62 9.85
CA PRO A 87 -25.81 -4.22 10.27
C PRO A 87 -26.61 -3.60 9.11
N GLU A 88 -27.91 -3.95 9.01
CA GLU A 88 -28.78 -3.46 7.92
C GLU A 88 -28.81 -1.94 7.80
N ASN A 89 -28.73 -1.24 8.92
CA ASN A 89 -28.69 0.23 8.97
C ASN A 89 -27.28 0.76 9.21
N GLY A 90 -26.25 -0.08 9.00
CA GLY A 90 -24.86 0.22 9.33
C GLY A 90 -24.30 1.41 8.54
N LYS A 91 -23.51 2.21 9.22
CA LYS A 91 -22.63 3.21 8.64
C LYS A 91 -21.23 2.63 8.72
N ILE A 92 -20.68 2.22 7.59
CA ILE A 92 -19.47 1.38 7.53
C ILE A 92 -18.39 2.10 6.75
N VAL A 93 -17.20 2.15 7.30
CA VAL A 93 -15.97 2.48 6.56
C VAL A 93 -15.16 1.22 6.35
N ILE A 94 -14.89 0.87 5.11
CA ILE A 94 -13.95 -0.18 4.74
C ILE A 94 -12.62 0.50 4.41
N GLN A 95 -11.63 0.33 5.29
CA GLN A 95 -10.32 0.92 5.08
C GLN A 95 -9.29 -0.10 4.60
N GLY A 96 -8.33 0.41 3.85
CA GLY A 96 -7.22 -0.41 3.36
C GLY A 96 -6.24 0.41 2.54
N THR A 97 -5.02 -0.11 2.39
CA THR A 97 -3.95 0.53 1.60
C THR A 97 -4.24 0.46 0.09
N ALA A 98 -3.43 1.17 -0.70
CA ALA A 98 -3.51 1.11 -2.16
C ALA A 98 -3.33 -0.34 -2.66
N GLY A 99 -4.13 -0.72 -3.67
CA GLY A 99 -4.04 -2.06 -4.27
C GLY A 99 -4.67 -3.21 -3.49
N GLN A 100 -5.26 -2.96 -2.30
CA GLN A 100 -5.97 -3.98 -1.53
C GLN A 100 -7.37 -4.33 -2.07
N GLY A 101 -7.84 -3.63 -3.11
CA GLY A 101 -9.08 -4.00 -3.80
C GLY A 101 -10.34 -3.38 -3.20
N LYS A 102 -10.27 -2.28 -2.45
CA LYS A 102 -11.43 -1.57 -1.86
C LYS A 102 -12.55 -1.31 -2.88
N SER A 103 -12.22 -0.67 -3.99
CA SER A 103 -13.18 -0.34 -5.05
C SER A 103 -13.78 -1.58 -5.70
N ILE A 104 -12.97 -2.63 -5.86
CA ILE A 104 -13.42 -3.92 -6.40
C ILE A 104 -14.40 -4.59 -5.42
N LEU A 105 -14.11 -4.55 -4.12
CA LEU A 105 -15.00 -5.04 -3.09
C LEU A 105 -16.34 -4.29 -3.07
N LEU A 106 -16.33 -2.94 -3.10
CA LEU A 106 -17.57 -2.17 -3.10
C LEU A 106 -18.43 -2.48 -4.34
N ARG A 107 -17.81 -2.60 -5.52
CA ARG A 107 -18.50 -2.98 -6.75
C ARG A 107 -19.07 -4.39 -6.67
N TYR A 108 -18.33 -5.33 -6.09
CA TYR A 108 -18.81 -6.69 -5.84
C TYR A 108 -20.00 -6.70 -4.88
N LEU A 109 -19.93 -5.94 -3.79
CA LEU A 109 -21.03 -5.83 -2.83
C LEU A 109 -22.27 -5.18 -3.44
N ALA A 110 -22.11 -4.21 -4.34
CA ALA A 110 -23.21 -3.64 -5.10
C ALA A 110 -23.88 -4.70 -5.98
N GLY A 111 -23.11 -5.49 -6.72
CA GLY A 111 -23.63 -6.58 -7.54
C GLY A 111 -24.30 -7.69 -6.72
N ALA A 112 -23.71 -8.05 -5.56
CA ALA A 112 -24.29 -9.02 -4.65
C ALA A 112 -25.64 -8.53 -4.09
N ARG A 113 -25.71 -7.28 -3.62
CA ARG A 113 -26.94 -6.66 -3.12
C ARG A 113 -28.03 -6.58 -4.18
N LEU A 114 -27.64 -6.29 -5.42
CA LEU A 114 -28.57 -6.26 -6.56
C LEU A 114 -29.19 -7.64 -6.81
N LYS A 115 -28.42 -8.74 -6.66
CA LYS A 115 -28.88 -10.12 -6.83
C LYS A 115 -29.77 -10.57 -5.65
N GLU A 116 -29.42 -10.17 -4.44
CA GLU A 116 -30.22 -10.41 -3.23
C GLU A 116 -31.58 -9.71 -3.30
N GLY A 117 -31.65 -8.54 -3.94
CA GLY A 117 -32.86 -7.74 -4.10
C GLY A 117 -33.40 -7.16 -2.78
N LEU A 118 -32.60 -7.04 -1.73
CA LEU A 118 -33.01 -6.49 -0.42
C LEU A 118 -33.15 -4.97 -0.46
N THR A 119 -32.17 -4.30 -1.10
CA THR A 119 -32.19 -2.87 -1.36
C THR A 119 -31.58 -2.60 -2.73
N VAL A 120 -31.88 -1.43 -3.31
CA VAL A 120 -31.27 -0.97 -4.56
C VAL A 120 -29.91 -0.37 -4.27
N PRO A 121 -28.79 -0.93 -4.75
CA PRO A 121 -27.47 -0.38 -4.53
C PRO A 121 -27.25 0.87 -5.38
N ILE A 122 -26.80 1.95 -4.76
CA ILE A 122 -26.36 3.18 -5.42
C ILE A 122 -24.86 3.29 -5.25
N PHE A 123 -24.14 3.00 -6.31
CA PHE A 123 -22.67 3.09 -6.33
C PHE A 123 -22.25 4.49 -6.81
N ILE A 124 -21.46 5.18 -6.01
CA ILE A 124 -20.93 6.52 -6.32
C ILE A 124 -19.43 6.58 -6.12
N GLU A 125 -18.75 7.26 -7.03
CA GLU A 125 -17.31 7.50 -6.96
C GLU A 125 -17.09 8.91 -6.40
N LEU A 126 -16.65 8.99 -5.15
CA LEU A 126 -16.47 10.27 -4.44
C LEU A 126 -15.35 11.13 -5.04
N MET A 127 -14.43 10.54 -5.79
CA MET A 127 -13.44 11.27 -6.59
C MET A 127 -14.07 12.24 -7.61
N LYS A 128 -15.36 12.08 -7.95
CA LYS A 128 -16.08 12.99 -8.86
C LYS A 128 -16.57 14.27 -8.17
N VAL A 129 -16.45 14.36 -6.84
CA VAL A 129 -16.76 15.59 -6.09
C VAL A 129 -15.73 16.66 -6.45
N THR A 130 -16.21 17.84 -6.84
CA THR A 130 -15.40 19.00 -7.21
C THR A 130 -16.07 20.26 -6.70
N GLU A 131 -15.42 21.42 -6.82
CA GLU A 131 -16.03 22.72 -6.50
C GLU A 131 -17.30 23.02 -7.32
N LYS A 132 -17.44 22.36 -8.49
CA LYS A 132 -18.62 22.51 -9.38
C LYS A 132 -19.63 21.39 -9.25
N THR A 133 -19.27 20.29 -8.62
CA THR A 133 -20.08 19.07 -8.55
C THR A 133 -20.16 18.59 -7.11
N SER A 134 -21.27 18.85 -6.45
CA SER A 134 -21.51 18.45 -5.06
C SER A 134 -21.75 16.94 -4.94
N ILE A 135 -21.56 16.39 -3.75
CA ILE A 135 -21.93 14.98 -3.46
C ILE A 135 -23.43 14.75 -3.71
N GLN A 136 -24.28 15.74 -3.42
CA GLN A 136 -25.72 15.67 -3.67
C GLN A 136 -26.01 15.47 -5.15
N SER A 137 -25.40 16.27 -6.01
CA SER A 137 -25.58 16.16 -7.46
C SER A 137 -25.09 14.83 -8.02
N ILE A 138 -24.01 14.25 -7.46
CA ILE A 138 -23.52 12.93 -7.85
C ILE A 138 -24.52 11.83 -7.46
N ILE A 139 -25.07 11.90 -6.23
CA ILE A 139 -26.09 10.95 -5.77
C ILE A 139 -27.33 11.05 -6.65
N VAL A 140 -27.82 12.27 -6.92
CA VAL A 140 -28.97 12.50 -7.81
C VAL A 140 -28.71 11.91 -9.20
N SER A 141 -27.53 12.16 -9.77
CA SER A 141 -27.16 11.59 -11.07
C SER A 141 -27.21 10.07 -11.06
N ALA A 142 -26.63 9.42 -10.05
CA ALA A 142 -26.61 7.96 -9.94
C ALA A 142 -28.03 7.36 -9.80
N ILE A 143 -28.92 8.04 -9.09
CA ILE A 143 -30.33 7.64 -8.95
C ILE A 143 -31.08 7.86 -10.27
N ASN A 144 -30.82 8.97 -10.95
CA ASN A 144 -31.46 9.28 -12.22
C ASN A 144 -31.01 8.35 -13.36
N ASP A 145 -29.78 7.83 -13.29
CA ASP A 145 -29.30 6.78 -14.19
C ASP A 145 -30.14 5.50 -14.09
N LEU A 146 -30.75 5.23 -12.91
CA LEU A 146 -31.69 4.14 -12.73
C LEU A 146 -33.13 4.47 -13.21
N GLY A 147 -33.38 5.69 -13.70
CA GLY A 147 -34.64 6.11 -14.27
C GLY A 147 -35.60 6.84 -13.31
N PHE A 148 -35.16 7.25 -12.12
CA PHE A 148 -36.04 7.90 -11.11
C PHE A 148 -36.38 9.36 -11.41
N ASN A 149 -35.51 10.10 -12.06
CA ASN A 149 -35.71 11.51 -12.40
C ASN A 149 -36.07 12.40 -11.19
N ILE A 150 -35.19 12.41 -10.18
CA ILE A 150 -35.31 13.20 -8.95
C ILE A 150 -34.41 14.44 -8.98
N GLU A 151 -34.69 15.39 -8.08
CA GLU A 151 -33.88 16.58 -7.83
C GLU A 151 -33.23 16.50 -6.42
N GLU A 152 -32.27 17.37 -6.10
CA GLU A 152 -31.59 17.37 -4.80
C GLU A 152 -32.57 17.51 -3.61
N LYS A 153 -33.64 18.27 -3.76
CA LYS A 153 -34.69 18.41 -2.75
C LYS A 153 -35.39 17.11 -2.37
N ASP A 154 -35.36 16.12 -3.25
CA ASP A 154 -36.02 14.83 -3.08
C ASP A 154 -35.15 13.82 -2.36
N LEU A 155 -33.84 14.09 -2.18
CA LEU A 155 -32.88 13.18 -1.56
C LEU A 155 -33.27 12.78 -0.13
N SER A 156 -33.83 13.71 0.66
CA SER A 156 -34.28 13.39 2.01
C SER A 156 -35.37 12.33 2.04
N LEU A 157 -36.32 12.39 1.10
CA LEU A 157 -37.36 11.40 0.93
C LEU A 157 -36.76 10.04 0.48
N PHE A 158 -35.79 10.10 -0.43
CA PHE A 158 -35.07 8.94 -0.92
C PHE A 158 -34.39 8.18 0.23
N PHE A 159 -33.61 8.86 1.07
CA PHE A 159 -32.96 8.25 2.23
C PHE A 159 -33.94 7.73 3.29
N SER A 160 -35.10 8.37 3.44
CA SER A 160 -36.13 7.94 4.38
C SER A 160 -36.85 6.66 3.97
N SER A 161 -36.78 6.28 2.68
CA SER A 161 -37.47 5.10 2.18
C SER A 161 -36.92 3.76 2.71
N GLY A 162 -35.62 3.73 3.12
CA GLY A 162 -34.92 2.52 3.51
C GLY A 162 -34.76 1.48 2.39
N LYS A 163 -35.06 1.84 1.13
CA LYS A 163 -35.02 0.92 -0.03
C LYS A 163 -33.72 0.97 -0.81
N PHE A 164 -32.78 1.79 -0.37
CA PHE A 164 -31.52 2.01 -1.07
C PHE A 164 -30.32 1.78 -0.12
N THR A 165 -29.21 1.34 -0.69
CA THR A 165 -27.92 1.28 0.00
C THR A 165 -26.91 2.14 -0.74
N LEU A 166 -26.28 3.09 -0.06
CA LEU A 166 -25.21 3.90 -0.62
C LEU A 166 -23.87 3.18 -0.51
N LEU A 167 -23.18 3.01 -1.63
CA LEU A 167 -21.81 2.50 -1.69
C LEU A 167 -20.92 3.60 -2.28
N CYS A 168 -20.15 4.25 -1.42
CA CYS A 168 -19.36 5.43 -1.73
C CYS A 168 -17.88 5.04 -1.83
N ASP A 169 -17.34 5.04 -3.04
CA ASP A 169 -15.96 4.63 -3.28
C ASP A 169 -14.98 5.81 -3.19
N ALA A 170 -13.76 5.54 -2.67
CA ALA A 170 -12.61 6.43 -2.67
C ALA A 170 -12.82 7.79 -1.96
N PHE A 171 -13.20 7.76 -0.68
CA PHE A 171 -13.37 8.97 0.12
C PHE A 171 -12.08 9.81 0.25
N ASP A 172 -10.94 9.13 0.36
CA ASP A 172 -9.61 9.76 0.47
C ASP A 172 -9.16 10.49 -0.80
N GLU A 173 -9.93 10.40 -1.88
CA GLU A 173 -9.64 11.05 -3.17
C GLU A 173 -10.43 12.34 -3.38
N ILE A 174 -11.27 12.73 -2.41
CA ILE A 174 -12.00 14.00 -2.44
C ILE A 174 -11.02 15.16 -2.32
N PRO A 175 -11.13 16.21 -3.18
CA PRO A 175 -10.32 17.41 -3.05
C PRO A 175 -10.47 18.06 -1.68
N GLU A 176 -9.36 18.51 -1.09
CA GLU A 176 -9.34 19.11 0.25
C GLU A 176 -10.32 20.28 0.39
N THR A 177 -10.48 21.09 -0.68
CA THR A 177 -11.43 22.21 -0.73
C THR A 177 -12.89 21.78 -0.60
N CYS A 178 -13.23 20.52 -0.97
CA CYS A 178 -14.59 19.97 -0.92
C CYS A 178 -14.82 19.03 0.26
N LEU A 179 -13.76 18.67 0.98
CA LEU A 179 -13.80 17.63 2.01
C LEU A 179 -14.76 17.98 3.15
N ARG A 180 -14.68 19.22 3.66
CA ARG A 180 -15.51 19.69 4.78
C ARG A 180 -17.01 19.64 4.46
N ASP A 181 -17.41 20.12 3.30
CA ASP A 181 -18.81 20.16 2.89
C ASP A 181 -19.35 18.75 2.66
N THR A 182 -18.52 17.88 2.08
CA THR A 182 -18.85 16.46 1.87
C THR A 182 -19.05 15.73 3.20
N LEU A 183 -18.13 15.92 4.16
CA LEU A 183 -18.24 15.34 5.52
C LEU A 183 -19.51 15.81 6.21
N THR A 184 -19.77 17.13 6.20
CA THR A 184 -20.96 17.72 6.84
C THR A 184 -22.24 17.14 6.23
N TYR A 185 -22.28 16.93 4.93
CA TYR A 185 -23.45 16.35 4.28
C TYR A 185 -23.64 14.87 4.63
N ILE A 186 -22.57 14.07 4.63
CA ILE A 186 -22.62 12.64 5.04
C ILE A 186 -23.09 12.55 6.50
N GLU A 187 -22.57 13.37 7.39
CA GLU A 187 -22.97 13.41 8.79
C GLU A 187 -24.45 13.78 8.94
N ALA A 188 -24.93 14.74 8.14
CA ALA A 188 -26.35 15.11 8.12
C ALA A 188 -27.24 13.96 7.65
N ILE A 189 -26.82 13.15 6.67
CA ILE A 189 -27.55 11.93 6.27
C ILE A 189 -27.58 10.94 7.44
N CYS A 190 -26.45 10.69 8.10
CA CYS A 190 -26.36 9.74 9.21
C CYS A 190 -27.27 10.13 10.38
N SER A 191 -27.34 11.42 10.72
CA SER A 191 -28.15 11.92 11.84
C SER A 191 -29.64 11.91 11.55
N LYS A 192 -30.04 12.32 10.32
CA LYS A 192 -31.45 12.46 9.94
C LYS A 192 -32.08 11.15 9.47
N HIS A 193 -31.29 10.27 8.82
CA HIS A 193 -31.79 9.04 8.18
C HIS A 193 -31.10 7.81 8.79
N ARG A 194 -31.47 7.47 10.03
CA ARG A 194 -30.85 6.40 10.79
C ARG A 194 -30.91 5.05 10.10
N ASN A 195 -31.96 4.79 9.32
CA ASN A 195 -32.17 3.54 8.61
C ASN A 195 -31.41 3.45 7.28
N GLN A 196 -30.80 4.53 6.80
CA GLN A 196 -30.03 4.51 5.56
C GLN A 196 -28.70 3.76 5.76
N GLN A 197 -28.52 2.65 5.07
CA GLN A 197 -27.22 1.95 5.05
C GLN A 197 -26.22 2.70 4.16
N ILE A 198 -25.00 2.93 4.67
CA ILE A 198 -23.93 3.63 3.95
C ILE A 198 -22.63 2.86 4.12
N ILE A 199 -22.00 2.50 3.01
CA ILE A 199 -20.69 1.85 2.99
C ILE A 199 -19.72 2.77 2.26
N ILE A 200 -18.61 3.11 2.89
CA ILE A 200 -17.61 4.04 2.33
C ILE A 200 -16.26 3.32 2.29
N SER A 201 -15.56 3.39 1.15
CA SER A 201 -14.16 2.97 1.10
C SER A 201 -13.23 4.15 1.32
N SER A 202 -12.13 3.93 2.07
CA SER A 202 -11.09 4.95 2.27
C SER A 202 -9.74 4.34 2.58
N ARG A 203 -8.69 5.16 2.54
CA ARG A 203 -7.39 4.79 3.13
C ARG A 203 -7.40 5.00 4.63
N PRO A 204 -6.48 4.33 5.39
CA PRO A 204 -6.32 4.58 6.81
C PRO A 204 -6.00 6.05 7.12
N GLY A 205 -6.60 6.58 8.20
CA GLY A 205 -6.39 7.96 8.64
C GLY A 205 -7.27 9.01 7.95
N ALA A 206 -8.24 8.62 7.13
CA ALA A 206 -9.17 9.55 6.49
C ALA A 206 -10.18 10.13 7.50
N ASP A 207 -10.61 11.38 7.29
CA ASP A 207 -11.47 12.11 8.25
C ASP A 207 -12.84 11.46 8.46
N ILE A 208 -13.35 10.71 7.49
CA ILE A 208 -14.60 9.95 7.64
C ILE A 208 -14.57 8.96 8.82
N GLN A 209 -13.40 8.46 9.17
CA GLN A 209 -13.21 7.50 10.27
C GLN A 209 -13.37 8.15 11.65
N LYS A 210 -13.31 9.48 11.72
CA LYS A 210 -13.49 10.26 12.97
C LYS A 210 -14.95 10.55 13.28
N ILE A 211 -15.86 10.32 12.33
CA ILE A 211 -17.29 10.52 12.51
C ILE A 211 -17.86 9.37 13.34
N SER A 212 -18.45 9.70 14.49
CA SER A 212 -18.93 8.74 15.49
C SER A 212 -20.01 7.76 15.00
N TYR A 213 -20.67 8.06 13.88
CA TYR A 213 -21.68 7.17 13.31
C TYR A 213 -21.08 5.95 12.60
N PHE A 214 -19.80 5.99 12.21
CA PHE A 214 -19.19 4.96 11.39
C PHE A 214 -18.43 3.92 12.21
N SER A 215 -18.68 2.65 11.90
CA SER A 215 -17.81 1.54 12.29
C SER A 215 -16.75 1.31 11.21
N VAL A 216 -15.50 1.21 11.63
CA VAL A 216 -14.36 1.05 10.71
C VAL A 216 -13.93 -0.41 10.67
N TYR A 217 -13.76 -0.96 9.46
CA TYR A 217 -13.30 -2.32 9.23
C TYR A 217 -12.06 -2.31 8.35
N ASP A 218 -11.03 -3.00 8.81
CA ASP A 218 -9.77 -3.15 8.08
C ASP A 218 -9.85 -4.28 7.07
N LEU A 219 -9.41 -4.00 5.83
CA LEU A 219 -9.14 -5.07 4.87
C LEU A 219 -7.88 -5.82 5.28
N GLU A 220 -8.00 -7.13 5.40
CA GLU A 220 -6.86 -7.99 5.68
C GLU A 220 -5.95 -8.12 4.46
N PRO A 221 -4.62 -8.10 4.67
CA PRO A 221 -3.68 -8.41 3.62
C PRO A 221 -3.88 -9.83 3.08
N LEU A 222 -3.55 -10.04 1.80
CA LEU A 222 -3.51 -11.38 1.23
C LEU A 222 -2.52 -12.26 2.00
N GLN A 223 -2.94 -13.47 2.31
CA GLN A 223 -2.10 -14.52 2.83
C GLN A 223 -1.67 -15.46 1.70
N GLN A 224 -0.57 -16.19 1.88
CA GLN A 224 -0.12 -17.15 0.86
C GLN A 224 -1.17 -18.22 0.52
N SER A 225 -2.04 -18.56 1.48
CA SER A 225 -3.20 -19.45 1.25
C SER A 225 -4.20 -18.90 0.23
N ASP A 226 -4.25 -17.58 0.03
CA ASP A 226 -5.16 -16.92 -0.90
C ASP A 226 -4.62 -16.93 -2.35
N PHE A 227 -3.33 -17.18 -2.54
CA PHE A 227 -2.70 -17.10 -3.86
C PHE A 227 -3.27 -18.14 -4.82
N LYS A 228 -3.33 -19.41 -4.39
CA LYS A 228 -3.81 -20.50 -5.26
C LYS A 228 -5.21 -20.24 -5.80
N PRO A 229 -6.25 -19.95 -4.98
CA PRO A 229 -7.59 -19.70 -5.51
C PRO A 229 -7.69 -18.49 -6.42
N ILE A 230 -6.91 -17.43 -6.18
CA ILE A 230 -6.88 -16.25 -7.06
C ILE A 230 -6.20 -16.61 -8.40
N LEU A 231 -5.04 -17.27 -8.34
CA LEU A 231 -4.30 -17.70 -9.53
C LEU A 231 -5.12 -18.67 -10.39
N MET A 232 -5.90 -19.57 -9.77
CA MET A 232 -6.82 -20.46 -10.51
C MET A 232 -7.80 -19.66 -11.38
N LYS A 233 -8.36 -18.57 -10.85
CA LYS A 233 -9.23 -17.68 -11.63
C LYS A 233 -8.48 -16.96 -12.75
N PHE A 234 -7.27 -16.43 -12.48
CA PHE A 234 -6.48 -15.73 -13.48
C PHE A 234 -6.01 -16.62 -14.62
N PHE A 235 -5.74 -17.88 -14.34
CA PHE A 235 -5.27 -18.86 -15.33
C PHE A 235 -6.35 -19.85 -15.79
N ASN A 236 -7.63 -19.47 -15.70
CA ASN A 236 -8.77 -20.25 -16.19
C ASN A 236 -8.76 -21.73 -15.69
N ASN A 237 -8.48 -21.91 -14.41
CA ASN A 237 -8.37 -23.21 -13.74
C ASN A 237 -7.27 -24.14 -14.30
N ASN A 238 -6.20 -23.58 -14.89
CA ASN A 238 -5.05 -24.35 -15.31
C ASN A 238 -4.18 -24.75 -14.10
N GLU A 239 -4.46 -25.93 -13.54
CA GLU A 239 -3.76 -26.43 -12.34
C GLU A 239 -2.25 -26.57 -12.54
N ALA A 240 -1.80 -27.00 -13.72
CA ALA A 240 -0.38 -27.18 -14.00
C ALA A 240 0.39 -25.84 -13.91
N THR A 241 -0.14 -24.81 -14.54
CA THR A 241 0.44 -23.44 -14.48
C THR A 241 0.44 -22.91 -13.05
N VAL A 242 -0.68 -23.02 -12.34
CA VAL A 242 -0.79 -22.54 -10.96
C VAL A 242 0.16 -23.29 -10.03
N HIS A 243 0.30 -24.61 -10.20
CA HIS A 243 1.26 -25.40 -9.43
C HIS A 243 2.71 -24.94 -9.65
N GLN A 244 3.10 -24.66 -10.90
CA GLN A 244 4.43 -24.15 -11.21
C GLN A 244 4.70 -22.78 -10.57
N ILE A 245 3.72 -21.86 -10.61
CA ILE A 245 3.81 -20.56 -9.95
C ILE A 245 3.99 -20.72 -8.44
N MET A 246 3.14 -21.52 -7.80
CA MET A 246 3.19 -21.74 -6.36
C MET A 246 4.50 -22.40 -5.92
N LYS A 247 4.98 -23.37 -6.68
CA LYS A 247 6.27 -24.02 -6.45
C LYS A 247 7.43 -23.03 -6.56
N SER A 248 7.44 -22.20 -7.60
CA SER A 248 8.48 -21.17 -7.78
C SER A 248 8.48 -20.14 -6.65
N LEU A 249 7.32 -19.68 -6.19
CA LEU A 249 7.20 -18.77 -5.06
C LEU A 249 7.73 -19.37 -3.76
N HIS A 250 7.51 -20.65 -3.55
CA HIS A 250 7.95 -21.33 -2.33
C HIS A 250 9.46 -21.63 -2.33
N GLU A 251 9.99 -22.14 -3.44
CA GLU A 251 11.36 -22.65 -3.50
C GLU A 251 12.40 -21.56 -3.82
N ASN A 252 12.08 -20.63 -4.73
CA ASN A 252 13.06 -19.71 -5.31
C ASN A 252 12.77 -18.23 -5.08
N SER A 253 11.56 -17.88 -4.70
CA SER A 253 11.10 -16.48 -4.65
C SER A 253 10.34 -16.15 -3.37
N SER A 254 10.79 -16.69 -2.24
CA SER A 254 10.11 -16.54 -0.94
C SER A 254 9.98 -15.08 -0.49
N GLU A 255 10.93 -14.20 -0.84
CA GLU A 255 10.86 -12.78 -0.54
C GLU A 255 9.78 -12.07 -1.36
N ILE A 256 9.65 -12.43 -2.64
CA ILE A 256 8.55 -11.95 -3.49
C ILE A 256 7.21 -12.43 -2.93
N ALA A 257 7.10 -13.67 -2.49
CA ALA A 257 5.89 -14.20 -1.87
C ALA A 257 5.49 -13.41 -0.61
N LYS A 258 6.45 -13.01 0.22
CA LYS A 258 6.20 -12.16 1.41
C LYS A 258 5.78 -10.73 1.05
N LEU A 259 6.27 -10.20 -0.07
CA LEU A 259 5.90 -8.89 -0.57
C LEU A 259 4.45 -8.84 -1.05
N ILE A 260 3.94 -9.95 -1.61
CA ILE A 260 2.60 -10.01 -2.19
C ILE A 260 1.55 -10.03 -1.07
N THR A 261 1.23 -8.85 -0.59
CA THR A 261 0.21 -8.63 0.45
C THR A 261 -1.08 -8.04 -0.09
N THR A 262 -1.12 -7.72 -1.41
CA THR A 262 -2.29 -7.12 -2.04
C THR A 262 -2.69 -7.85 -3.32
N PRO A 263 -3.99 -7.84 -3.69
CA PRO A 263 -4.46 -8.38 -4.97
C PRO A 263 -3.76 -7.76 -6.19
N LEU A 264 -3.41 -6.47 -6.11
CA LEU A 264 -2.69 -5.78 -7.19
C LEU A 264 -1.32 -6.41 -7.43
N LEU A 265 -0.53 -6.64 -6.37
CA LEU A 265 0.80 -7.26 -6.50
C LEU A 265 0.72 -8.69 -7.04
N LEU A 266 -0.28 -9.47 -6.62
CA LEU A 266 -0.50 -10.81 -7.16
C LEU A 266 -0.91 -10.76 -8.64
N THR A 267 -1.69 -9.76 -9.03
CA THR A 267 -2.05 -9.53 -10.43
C THR A 267 -0.81 -9.20 -11.26
N LEU A 268 0.05 -8.30 -10.78
CA LEU A 268 1.31 -7.94 -11.46
C LEU A 268 2.25 -9.15 -11.59
N LEU A 269 2.38 -9.96 -10.53
CA LEU A 269 3.12 -11.22 -10.60
C LEU A 269 2.57 -12.16 -11.67
N SER A 270 1.24 -12.33 -11.70
CA SER A 270 0.56 -13.20 -12.65
C SER A 270 0.79 -12.74 -14.09
N VAL A 271 0.78 -11.44 -14.32
CA VAL A 271 1.07 -10.84 -15.62
C VAL A 271 2.55 -11.04 -16.00
N THR A 272 3.47 -10.86 -15.05
CA THR A 272 4.91 -11.13 -15.25
C THR A 272 5.13 -12.59 -15.65
N TYR A 273 4.53 -13.53 -14.91
CA TYR A 273 4.61 -14.95 -15.25
C TYR A 273 4.02 -15.27 -16.62
N LYS A 274 2.89 -14.68 -16.99
CA LYS A 274 2.25 -14.87 -18.29
C LYS A 274 3.16 -14.41 -19.44
N THR A 275 3.99 -13.40 -19.22
CA THR A 275 4.89 -12.83 -20.23
C THR A 275 6.22 -13.59 -20.30
N TYR A 276 6.83 -13.86 -19.16
CA TYR A 276 8.20 -14.41 -19.08
C TYR A 276 8.25 -15.91 -18.75
N THR A 277 7.12 -16.53 -18.40
CA THR A 277 7.00 -17.95 -17.97
C THR A 277 7.91 -18.33 -16.79
N LYS A 278 8.43 -17.33 -16.07
CA LYS A 278 9.31 -17.47 -14.91
C LYS A 278 9.02 -16.40 -13.88
N ILE A 279 9.13 -16.73 -12.61
CA ILE A 279 9.13 -15.75 -11.50
C ILE A 279 10.59 -15.45 -11.17
N PRO A 280 10.99 -14.18 -11.06
CA PRO A 280 12.32 -13.80 -10.62
C PRO A 280 12.62 -14.31 -9.22
N SER A 281 13.89 -14.60 -8.94
CA SER A 281 14.33 -14.99 -7.60
C SER A 281 14.60 -13.78 -6.71
N GLN A 282 14.92 -12.64 -7.31
CA GLN A 282 15.29 -11.40 -6.62
C GLN A 282 14.19 -10.33 -6.76
N LEU A 283 14.01 -9.55 -5.71
CA LEU A 283 12.98 -8.52 -5.65
C LEU A 283 13.20 -7.38 -6.66
N HIS A 284 14.45 -6.97 -6.87
CA HIS A 284 14.78 -5.94 -7.84
C HIS A 284 14.48 -6.38 -9.29
N GLU A 285 14.75 -7.65 -9.64
CA GLU A 285 14.39 -8.22 -10.95
C GLU A 285 12.86 -8.21 -11.16
N PHE A 286 12.10 -8.43 -10.08
CA PHE A 286 10.64 -8.39 -10.16
C PHE A 286 10.13 -7.01 -10.53
N TYR A 287 10.67 -5.93 -9.93
CA TYR A 287 10.27 -4.57 -10.27
C TYR A 287 10.76 -4.14 -11.65
N GLU A 288 11.96 -4.54 -12.04
CA GLU A 288 12.47 -4.33 -13.40
C GLU A 288 11.56 -4.97 -14.43
N ASN A 289 11.18 -6.23 -14.23
CA ASN A 289 10.26 -6.95 -15.10
C ASN A 289 8.87 -6.29 -15.15
N ILE A 290 8.35 -5.80 -14.02
CA ILE A 290 7.08 -5.06 -14.00
C ILE A 290 7.20 -3.81 -14.85
N PHE A 291 8.28 -3.05 -14.72
CA PHE A 291 8.48 -1.82 -15.49
C PHE A 291 8.51 -2.11 -16.99
N HIS A 292 9.34 -3.03 -17.42
CA HIS A 292 9.42 -3.44 -18.83
C HIS A 292 8.10 -3.99 -19.34
N LEU A 293 7.38 -4.73 -18.53
CA LEU A 293 6.09 -5.27 -18.89
C LEU A 293 5.02 -4.18 -19.07
N LEU A 294 4.99 -3.19 -18.19
CA LEU A 294 4.04 -2.09 -18.29
C LEU A 294 4.34 -1.19 -19.48
N ILE A 295 5.61 -0.98 -19.81
CA ILE A 295 6.03 -0.22 -20.98
C ILE A 295 5.71 -0.97 -22.29
N ASN A 296 6.04 -2.28 -22.35
CA ASN A 296 5.94 -3.06 -23.58
C ASN A 296 4.58 -3.72 -23.81
N ARG A 297 3.72 -3.80 -22.80
CA ARG A 297 2.47 -4.57 -22.86
C ARG A 297 1.47 -4.10 -23.90
N HIS A 298 1.54 -2.83 -24.28
CA HIS A 298 0.68 -2.28 -25.33
C HIS A 298 1.15 -2.64 -26.75
N ASP A 299 2.43 -3.00 -26.92
CA ASP A 299 2.98 -3.31 -28.25
C ASP A 299 2.82 -4.79 -28.63
N SER A 300 2.72 -5.69 -27.62
CA SER A 300 2.65 -7.14 -27.86
C SER A 300 1.26 -7.64 -28.30
N THR A 301 0.21 -6.84 -28.19
CA THR A 301 -1.18 -7.26 -28.50
C THR A 301 -1.60 -7.01 -29.95
N LYS A 302 -0.82 -6.24 -30.73
CA LYS A 302 -1.10 -5.99 -32.16
C LYS A 302 0.17 -6.10 -33.00
N PRO A 303 0.34 -7.13 -33.82
CA PRO A 303 1.48 -7.24 -34.73
C PRO A 303 1.58 -6.00 -35.65
N GLY A 304 2.71 -5.30 -35.59
CA GLY A 304 2.99 -4.15 -36.45
C GLY A 304 2.58 -2.77 -35.89
N PHE A 305 2.04 -2.68 -34.68
CA PHE A 305 1.68 -1.39 -34.07
C PHE A 305 2.72 -1.02 -32.99
N ARG A 306 3.60 -0.03 -33.29
CA ARG A 306 4.41 0.65 -32.27
C ARG A 306 3.63 1.88 -31.79
N ARG A 307 3.32 1.94 -30.52
CA ARG A 307 2.74 3.13 -29.90
C ARG A 307 3.80 4.21 -29.79
N GLU A 308 3.59 5.33 -30.42
CA GLU A 308 4.38 6.53 -30.16
C GLU A 308 3.95 7.10 -28.80
N TYR A 309 4.90 7.20 -27.86
CA TYR A 309 4.67 7.94 -26.63
C TYR A 309 4.43 9.40 -26.97
N LYS A 310 3.43 10.02 -26.30
CA LYS A 310 3.14 11.45 -26.47
C LYS A 310 4.34 12.33 -26.11
N SER A 311 5.17 11.84 -25.22
CA SER A 311 6.43 12.48 -24.83
C SER A 311 7.50 12.41 -25.92
N GLY A 312 7.34 11.57 -26.95
CA GLY A 312 8.37 11.32 -27.97
C GLY A 312 9.59 10.55 -27.46
N LEU A 313 9.55 10.04 -26.22
CA LEU A 313 10.63 9.28 -25.61
C LEU A 313 10.61 7.82 -26.06
N ASN A 314 11.80 7.22 -26.20
CA ASN A 314 11.91 5.76 -26.29
C ASN A 314 11.85 5.11 -24.89
N GLU A 315 11.78 3.77 -24.83
CA GLU A 315 11.65 3.01 -23.59
C GLU A 315 12.76 3.31 -22.58
N LYS A 316 14.01 3.37 -23.02
CA LYS A 316 15.15 3.69 -22.16
C LYS A 316 15.08 5.10 -21.60
N GLN A 317 14.75 6.07 -22.43
CA GLN A 317 14.57 7.46 -22.02
C GLN A 317 13.40 7.61 -21.04
N MET A 318 12.31 6.85 -21.26
CA MET A 318 11.17 6.80 -20.36
C MET A 318 11.58 6.28 -18.97
N GLU A 319 12.38 5.20 -18.93
CA GLU A 319 12.91 4.62 -17.70
C GLU A 319 13.84 5.60 -16.97
N GLU A 320 14.80 6.20 -17.69
CA GLU A 320 15.77 7.15 -17.12
C GLU A 320 15.05 8.36 -16.47
N LEU A 321 14.08 8.92 -17.18
CA LEU A 321 13.32 10.07 -16.66
C LEU A 321 12.40 9.66 -15.51
N PHE A 322 11.79 8.47 -15.58
CA PHE A 322 10.94 7.95 -14.50
C PHE A 322 11.74 7.64 -13.23
N CYS A 323 12.93 7.06 -13.36
CA CYS A 323 13.84 6.84 -12.22
C CYS A 323 14.24 8.17 -11.55
N SER A 324 14.58 9.19 -12.34
CA SER A 324 14.87 10.55 -11.83
C SER A 324 13.64 11.16 -11.14
N PHE A 325 12.46 11.02 -11.72
CA PHE A 325 11.20 11.48 -11.13
C PHE A 325 10.93 10.81 -9.76
N CYS A 326 11.09 9.49 -9.68
CA CYS A 326 10.93 8.74 -8.44
C CYS A 326 11.93 9.19 -7.37
N PHE A 327 13.19 9.44 -7.75
CA PHE A 327 14.21 9.96 -6.84
C PHE A 327 13.83 11.30 -6.24
N TYR A 328 13.41 12.28 -7.04
CA TYR A 328 12.97 13.56 -6.53
C TYR A 328 11.72 13.47 -5.65
N CYS A 329 10.77 12.59 -6.00
CA CYS A 329 9.62 12.31 -5.13
C CYS A 329 10.05 11.72 -3.77
N THR A 330 11.05 10.84 -3.75
CA THR A 330 11.60 10.28 -2.51
C THR A 330 12.30 11.35 -1.67
N ILE A 331 13.12 12.22 -2.29
CA ILE A 331 13.81 13.30 -1.58
C ILE A 331 12.82 14.32 -1.01
N GLU A 332 11.74 14.64 -1.72
CA GLU A 332 10.70 15.58 -1.28
C GLU A 332 9.61 14.91 -0.43
N ASP A 333 9.76 13.63 -0.12
CA ASP A 333 8.80 12.81 0.65
C ASP A 333 7.37 12.86 0.09
N LYS A 334 7.25 12.78 -1.23
CA LYS A 334 5.97 12.82 -1.93
C LYS A 334 5.48 11.41 -2.24
N THR A 335 4.41 10.99 -1.58
CA THR A 335 3.71 9.72 -1.84
C THR A 335 2.56 9.86 -2.82
N SER A 336 2.00 11.07 -2.91
CA SER A 336 1.00 11.47 -3.89
C SER A 336 1.28 12.91 -4.33
N LEU A 337 0.86 13.26 -5.54
CA LEU A 337 1.19 14.52 -6.19
C LEU A 337 -0.05 15.18 -6.76
N SER A 338 -0.21 16.46 -6.52
CA SER A 338 -1.08 17.29 -7.36
C SER A 338 -0.46 17.46 -8.74
N ARG A 339 -1.24 17.94 -9.70
CA ARG A 339 -0.74 18.21 -11.06
C ARG A 339 0.44 19.19 -11.06
N GLN A 340 0.36 20.25 -10.27
CA GLN A 340 1.41 21.25 -10.18
C GLN A 340 2.70 20.68 -9.59
N GLU A 341 2.59 19.90 -8.51
CA GLU A 341 3.73 19.21 -7.90
C GLU A 341 4.39 18.22 -8.87
N ALA A 342 3.58 17.42 -9.57
CA ALA A 342 4.09 16.46 -10.54
C ALA A 342 4.89 17.15 -11.66
N LEU A 343 4.33 18.19 -12.28
CA LEU A 343 5.01 18.95 -13.34
C LEU A 343 6.29 19.63 -12.83
N ALA A 344 6.28 20.19 -11.62
CA ALA A 344 7.46 20.81 -11.01
C ALA A 344 8.59 19.78 -10.77
N ILE A 345 8.25 18.59 -10.27
CA ILE A 345 9.21 17.51 -10.07
C ILE A 345 9.72 16.97 -11.40
N ILE A 346 8.85 16.78 -12.40
CA ILE A 346 9.27 16.36 -13.75
C ILE A 346 10.28 17.37 -14.34
N LYS A 347 10.04 18.66 -14.19
CA LYS A 347 10.98 19.70 -14.65
C LYS A 347 12.37 19.57 -14.01
N LYS A 348 12.45 19.32 -12.70
CA LYS A 348 13.71 19.02 -12.00
C LYS A 348 14.35 17.73 -12.54
N SER A 349 13.55 16.71 -12.78
CA SER A 349 14.00 15.41 -13.28
C SER A 349 14.59 15.48 -14.68
N ILE A 350 14.02 16.29 -15.57
CA ILE A 350 14.52 16.57 -16.92
C ILE A 350 15.92 17.22 -16.86
N GLN A 351 16.09 18.20 -15.98
CA GLN A 351 17.37 18.89 -15.84
C GLN A 351 18.51 17.95 -15.45
N PHE A 352 18.20 16.93 -14.64
CA PHE A 352 19.19 15.98 -14.16
C PHE A 352 19.41 14.80 -15.12
N SER A 353 18.35 14.19 -15.63
CA SER A 353 18.43 13.03 -16.53
C SER A 353 18.96 13.38 -17.93
N ARG A 354 18.93 14.67 -18.31
CA ARG A 354 19.23 15.15 -19.67
C ARG A 354 18.30 14.55 -20.74
N VAL A 355 17.18 13.97 -20.35
CA VAL A 355 16.14 13.46 -21.21
C VAL A 355 15.06 14.51 -21.38
N THR A 356 14.80 14.91 -22.61
CA THR A 356 13.84 15.99 -22.88
C THR A 356 12.60 15.43 -23.57
N PRO A 357 11.45 15.32 -22.88
CA PRO A 357 10.16 14.97 -23.49
C PRO A 357 9.61 16.17 -24.28
N SER A 358 8.61 15.91 -25.14
CA SER A 358 7.88 16.96 -25.87
C SER A 358 7.29 18.02 -24.93
N SER A 359 6.85 17.62 -23.74
CA SER A 359 6.47 18.48 -22.61
C SER A 359 6.43 17.66 -21.31
N GLU A 360 6.48 18.32 -20.17
CA GLU A 360 6.30 17.67 -18.85
C GLU A 360 4.96 16.95 -18.75
N PHE A 361 3.91 17.56 -19.32
CA PHE A 361 2.57 16.98 -19.33
C PHE A 361 2.47 15.74 -20.21
N SER A 362 3.17 15.71 -21.34
CA SER A 362 3.19 14.52 -22.22
C SER A 362 3.83 13.32 -21.52
N PHE A 363 4.93 13.52 -20.81
CA PHE A 363 5.55 12.49 -19.99
C PHE A 363 4.62 12.00 -18.86
N LEU A 364 4.02 12.92 -18.12
CA LEU A 364 3.04 12.57 -17.09
C LEU A 364 1.85 11.77 -17.67
N SER A 365 1.33 12.20 -18.82
CA SER A 365 0.27 11.49 -19.53
C SER A 365 0.68 10.06 -19.93
N ASP A 366 1.92 9.87 -20.36
CA ASP A 366 2.45 8.54 -20.72
C ASP A 366 2.60 7.65 -19.48
N CYS A 367 3.09 8.20 -18.36
CA CYS A 367 3.16 7.48 -17.09
C CYS A 367 1.79 6.99 -16.60
N ILE A 368 0.72 7.75 -16.87
CA ILE A 368 -0.64 7.40 -16.45
C ILE A 368 -1.30 6.46 -17.46
N LYS A 369 -1.33 6.87 -18.75
CA LYS A 369 -2.20 6.23 -19.76
C LYS A 369 -1.52 5.10 -20.52
N ASN A 370 -0.20 5.20 -20.70
CA ASN A 370 0.54 4.24 -21.54
C ASN A 370 1.26 3.19 -20.70
N THR A 371 1.92 3.60 -19.62
CA THR A 371 2.65 2.66 -18.76
C THR A 371 1.89 2.26 -17.50
N CYS A 372 0.86 3.02 -17.14
CA CYS A 372 0.10 2.82 -15.90
C CYS A 372 0.99 2.77 -14.63
N LEU A 373 2.16 3.38 -14.65
CA LEU A 373 3.06 3.47 -13.48
C LEU A 373 2.51 4.40 -12.42
N LEU A 374 1.74 5.40 -12.88
CA LEU A 374 0.97 6.31 -12.05
C LEU A 374 -0.53 6.12 -12.30
N LEU A 375 -1.31 6.27 -11.26
CA LEU A 375 -2.77 6.32 -11.30
C LEU A 375 -3.21 7.74 -11.01
N GLU A 376 -4.16 8.24 -11.79
CA GLU A 376 -4.85 9.50 -11.51
C GLU A 376 -6.10 9.19 -10.69
N GLU A 377 -6.11 9.63 -9.44
CA GLU A 377 -7.20 9.41 -8.51
C GLU A 377 -7.51 10.74 -7.80
N GLY A 378 -8.72 11.26 -7.94
CA GLY A 378 -9.16 12.48 -7.26
C GLY A 378 -8.28 13.71 -7.50
N PHE A 379 -7.88 14.00 -8.74
CA PHE A 379 -6.96 15.09 -9.11
C PHE A 379 -5.54 14.99 -8.56
N ARG A 380 -5.20 13.83 -7.99
CA ARG A 380 -3.84 13.52 -7.53
C ARG A 380 -3.29 12.31 -8.29
N TYR A 381 -1.97 12.27 -8.37
CA TYR A 381 -1.25 11.16 -9.00
C TYR A 381 -0.63 10.29 -7.91
N HIS A 382 -0.88 9.00 -7.99
CA HIS A 382 -0.38 7.99 -7.06
C HIS A 382 0.43 6.94 -7.83
N TYR A 383 1.44 6.40 -7.21
CA TYR A 383 2.10 5.21 -7.76
C TYR A 383 1.15 4.01 -7.65
N ILE A 384 1.15 3.12 -8.64
CA ILE A 384 0.45 1.83 -8.57
C ILE A 384 0.71 1.14 -7.23
N HIS A 385 1.96 1.19 -6.80
CA HIS A 385 2.40 0.73 -5.48
C HIS A 385 3.61 1.57 -5.06
N LYS A 386 3.73 1.88 -3.76
CA LYS A 386 4.81 2.72 -3.23
C LYS A 386 6.21 2.17 -3.55
N SER A 387 6.36 0.85 -3.54
CA SER A 387 7.63 0.18 -3.81
C SER A 387 8.15 0.35 -5.25
N ILE A 388 7.29 0.73 -6.20
CA ILE A 388 7.73 1.13 -7.55
C ILE A 388 8.54 2.43 -7.45
N ARG A 389 8.07 3.41 -6.69
CA ARG A 389 8.83 4.64 -6.43
C ARG A 389 10.17 4.32 -5.77
N GLU A 390 10.13 3.54 -4.70
CA GLU A 390 11.28 3.18 -3.88
C GLU A 390 12.36 2.44 -4.71
N TYR A 391 11.95 1.46 -5.51
CA TYR A 391 12.85 0.74 -6.42
C TYR A 391 13.47 1.64 -7.49
N HIS A 392 12.65 2.43 -8.21
CA HIS A 392 13.17 3.28 -9.29
C HIS A 392 14.03 4.44 -8.76
N ALA A 393 13.74 4.96 -7.56
CA ALA A 393 14.63 5.89 -6.87
C ALA A 393 15.98 5.25 -6.56
N SER A 394 15.99 4.01 -6.06
CA SER A 394 17.22 3.26 -5.79
C SER A 394 18.00 2.97 -7.08
N ARG A 395 17.30 2.60 -8.16
CA ARG A 395 17.91 2.41 -9.48
C ARG A 395 18.55 3.70 -10.01
N PHE A 396 17.88 4.84 -9.83
CA PHE A 396 18.47 6.15 -10.17
C PHE A 396 19.78 6.38 -9.43
N ILE A 397 19.80 6.18 -8.11
CA ILE A 397 21.00 6.35 -7.28
C ILE A 397 22.10 5.41 -7.76
N SER A 398 21.79 4.13 -8.04
CA SER A 398 22.78 3.13 -8.46
C SER A 398 23.44 3.47 -9.81
N LEU A 399 22.76 4.19 -10.69
CA LEU A 399 23.24 4.61 -12.00
C LEU A 399 23.85 6.03 -12.00
N SER A 400 23.75 6.73 -10.88
CA SER A 400 24.20 8.12 -10.75
C SER A 400 25.72 8.24 -10.58
N PRO A 401 26.30 9.43 -10.86
CA PRO A 401 27.71 9.73 -10.57
C PRO A 401 28.06 9.51 -9.11
N ILE A 402 29.34 9.22 -8.85
CA ILE A 402 29.86 8.88 -7.53
C ILE A 402 29.55 9.97 -6.49
N GLU A 403 29.65 11.24 -6.88
CA GLU A 403 29.42 12.39 -6.01
C GLU A 403 27.97 12.44 -5.51
N LEU A 404 27.00 12.04 -6.33
CA LEU A 404 25.60 11.98 -5.93
C LEU A 404 25.36 10.79 -5.01
N LYS A 405 25.95 9.62 -5.30
CA LYS A 405 25.87 8.43 -4.45
C LYS A 405 26.40 8.74 -3.06
N GLU A 406 27.61 9.29 -2.97
CA GLU A 406 28.24 9.67 -1.69
C GLU A 406 27.35 10.62 -0.89
N LYS A 407 26.83 11.66 -1.53
CA LYS A 407 25.92 12.61 -0.90
C LYS A 407 24.62 11.95 -0.41
N PHE A 408 24.03 11.09 -1.23
CA PHE A 408 22.81 10.38 -0.84
C PHE A 408 23.06 9.45 0.36
N TYR A 409 24.12 8.63 0.30
CA TYR A 409 24.43 7.71 1.39
C TYR A 409 24.77 8.42 2.70
N THR A 410 25.42 9.60 2.63
CA THR A 410 25.66 10.44 3.80
C THR A 410 24.34 10.91 4.43
N ILE A 411 23.41 11.42 3.63
CA ILE A 411 22.08 11.85 4.12
C ILE A 411 21.27 10.65 4.64
N ALA A 412 21.31 9.55 3.91
CA ALA A 412 20.57 8.34 4.28
C ALA A 412 21.12 7.71 5.56
N LYS A 413 22.40 7.88 5.86
CA LYS A 413 23.01 7.46 7.11
C LYS A 413 22.35 8.15 8.30
N ASP A 414 22.14 9.45 8.24
CA ASP A 414 21.56 10.24 9.32
C ASP A 414 20.02 10.08 9.42
N SER A 415 19.38 9.53 8.38
CA SER A 415 17.94 9.37 8.25
C SER A 415 17.55 7.97 7.77
N SER A 416 18.19 6.93 8.27
CA SER A 416 18.07 5.55 7.78
C SER A 416 16.64 5.00 7.82
N TYR A 417 15.84 5.40 8.80
CA TYR A 417 14.44 4.99 8.89
C TYR A 417 13.62 5.50 7.70
N ARG A 418 13.88 6.73 7.25
CA ARG A 418 13.20 7.36 6.11
C ARG A 418 13.49 6.64 4.79
N TYR A 419 14.74 6.21 4.58
CA TYR A 419 15.21 5.59 3.33
C TYR A 419 15.40 4.08 3.44
N LYS A 420 14.74 3.45 4.41
CA LYS A 420 14.96 2.03 4.72
C LYS A 420 14.76 1.13 3.49
N VAL A 421 13.69 1.34 2.73
CA VAL A 421 13.36 0.48 1.59
C VAL A 421 14.30 0.72 0.42
N GLU A 422 14.67 1.98 0.17
CA GLU A 422 15.67 2.32 -0.84
C GLU A 422 17.03 1.71 -0.48
N LEU A 423 17.43 1.74 0.79
CA LEU A 423 18.68 1.13 1.25
C LEU A 423 18.67 -0.40 1.13
N ASP A 424 17.52 -1.05 1.36
CA ASP A 424 17.37 -2.49 1.15
C ASP A 424 17.56 -2.89 -0.33
N PHE A 425 17.09 -2.06 -1.28
CA PHE A 425 17.38 -2.26 -2.71
C PHE A 425 18.84 -1.97 -3.05
N LEU A 426 19.38 -0.84 -2.58
CA LEU A 426 20.74 -0.40 -2.87
C LEU A 426 21.81 -1.37 -2.35
N LYS A 427 21.52 -2.06 -1.27
CA LYS A 427 22.36 -3.16 -0.77
C LYS A 427 22.64 -4.22 -1.84
N VAL A 428 21.70 -4.45 -2.76
CA VAL A 428 21.80 -5.48 -3.80
C VAL A 428 22.26 -4.86 -5.13
N ILE A 429 21.62 -3.75 -5.55
CA ILE A 429 21.86 -3.19 -6.88
C ILE A 429 23.04 -2.20 -6.95
N ASP A 430 23.57 -1.76 -5.80
CA ASP A 430 24.70 -0.84 -5.68
C ASP A 430 25.66 -1.24 -4.54
N GLU A 431 25.84 -2.55 -4.34
CA GLU A 431 26.52 -3.16 -3.18
C GLU A 431 27.86 -2.50 -2.82
N HIS A 432 28.75 -2.28 -3.82
CA HIS A 432 30.07 -1.69 -3.61
C HIS A 432 30.00 -0.30 -2.97
N TYR A 433 29.18 0.61 -3.54
CA TYR A 433 29.06 1.98 -3.03
C TYR A 433 28.21 2.06 -1.77
N TYR A 434 27.22 1.15 -1.60
CA TYR A 434 26.49 0.97 -0.36
C TYR A 434 27.42 0.57 0.78
N GLN A 435 28.34 -0.37 0.56
CA GLN A 435 29.36 -0.75 1.54
C GLN A 435 30.32 0.41 1.84
N LYS A 436 30.79 1.10 0.80
CA LYS A 436 31.81 2.15 0.90
C LYS A 436 31.29 3.42 1.59
N TYR A 437 30.13 3.93 1.17
CA TYR A 437 29.65 5.26 1.59
C TYR A 437 28.56 5.23 2.67
N TYR A 438 27.93 4.07 2.89
CA TYR A 438 26.93 3.91 3.91
C TYR A 438 27.38 3.04 5.06
N LEU A 439 27.70 1.75 4.82
CA LEU A 439 28.01 0.80 5.86
C LEU A 439 29.34 1.11 6.59
N LEU A 440 30.42 1.27 5.84
CA LEU A 440 31.75 1.46 6.44
C LEU A 440 31.83 2.75 7.27
N PRO A 441 31.35 3.92 6.80
CA PRO A 441 31.29 5.12 7.65
C PRO A 441 30.46 4.92 8.91
N ALA A 442 29.32 4.29 8.79
CA ALA A 442 28.44 4.03 9.90
C ALA A 442 29.07 3.12 10.96
N TYR A 443 29.71 2.02 10.54
CA TYR A 443 30.45 1.18 11.48
C TYR A 443 31.64 1.89 12.13
N ASN A 444 32.33 2.78 11.39
CA ASN A 444 33.40 3.58 11.95
C ASN A 444 32.90 4.55 13.04
N GLU A 445 31.81 5.29 12.77
CA GLU A 445 31.19 6.19 13.75
C GLU A 445 30.74 5.41 15.00
N MET A 446 30.14 4.27 14.81
CA MET A 446 29.68 3.38 15.85
C MET A 446 30.81 2.92 16.77
N LEU A 447 31.93 2.49 16.20
CA LEU A 447 33.08 2.08 16.98
C LEU A 447 33.74 3.23 17.73
N LEU A 448 33.71 4.45 17.15
CA LEU A 448 34.20 5.67 17.80
C LEU A 448 33.31 6.07 18.99
N GLU A 449 31.98 6.00 18.85
CA GLU A 449 31.05 6.35 19.93
C GLU A 449 31.18 5.42 21.16
N ILE A 450 31.54 4.15 20.96
CA ILE A 450 31.75 3.19 22.05
C ILE A 450 33.22 3.10 22.48
N ASN A 451 34.04 4.10 22.12
CA ASN A 451 35.45 4.20 22.51
C ASN A 451 36.31 2.96 22.20
N ILE A 452 35.95 2.17 21.17
CA ILE A 452 36.72 1.01 20.75
C ILE A 452 37.79 1.42 19.76
N SER A 453 39.05 1.22 20.15
CA SER A 453 40.17 1.24 19.22
C SER A 453 40.48 -0.17 18.70
N GLU A 454 41.16 -0.24 17.55
CA GLU A 454 41.53 -1.53 16.91
C GLU A 454 42.33 -2.49 17.84
N CYS A 455 42.78 -2.02 19.00
CA CYS A 455 43.59 -2.76 19.95
C CYS A 455 42.85 -3.26 21.21
N LEU A 456 41.63 -2.79 21.48
CA LEU A 456 40.90 -3.13 22.71
C LEU A 456 39.44 -3.50 22.38
N LEU A 457 39.18 -4.80 22.36
CA LEU A 457 37.83 -5.39 22.14
C LEU A 457 36.99 -5.53 23.44
N GLN A 458 37.38 -4.85 24.53
CA GLN A 458 36.59 -4.86 25.77
C GLN A 458 35.89 -3.51 25.96
N VAL A 459 34.59 -3.56 26.06
CA VAL A 459 33.70 -2.38 26.23
C VAL A 459 33.11 -2.41 27.62
N ASP A 460 33.05 -1.26 28.29
CA ASP A 460 32.24 -1.15 29.50
C ASP A 460 30.76 -1.17 29.08
N ILE A 461 29.98 -2.09 29.68
CA ILE A 461 28.53 -2.18 29.39
C ILE A 461 27.78 -0.85 29.62
N ARG A 462 28.32 0.05 30.46
CA ARG A 462 27.78 1.37 30.72
C ARG A 462 27.78 2.24 29.48
N ASP A 463 28.78 2.14 28.63
CA ASP A 463 28.88 2.93 27.40
C ASP A 463 27.78 2.55 26.41
N ILE A 464 27.26 1.32 26.49
CA ILE A 464 26.21 0.82 25.58
C ILE A 464 24.83 0.84 26.22
N LEU A 465 24.70 0.58 27.52
CA LEU A 465 23.42 0.34 28.18
C LEU A 465 22.99 1.48 29.14
N SER A 466 23.75 2.57 29.26
CA SER A 466 23.46 3.66 30.21
C SER A 466 22.07 4.29 30.04
N GLU A 467 21.56 4.38 28.81
CA GLU A 467 20.23 4.93 28.52
C GLU A 467 19.14 3.84 28.37
N ALA A 468 19.51 2.57 28.53
CA ALA A 468 18.58 1.48 28.33
C ALA A 468 17.60 1.36 29.49
N LYS A 469 16.32 1.10 29.16
CA LYS A 469 15.21 0.98 30.11
C LYS A 469 14.45 -0.33 29.90
N ALA A 470 14.04 -0.95 30.99
CA ALA A 470 13.13 -2.08 31.01
C ALA A 470 11.75 -1.60 31.50
N TYR A 471 10.71 -1.88 30.73
CA TYR A 471 9.33 -1.50 31.02
C TYR A 471 8.57 -2.68 31.61
N PHE A 472 7.88 -2.46 32.71
CA PHE A 472 7.05 -3.49 33.34
C PHE A 472 5.71 -3.65 32.63
N SER A 473 5.12 -4.82 32.78
CA SER A 473 3.81 -5.12 32.23
C SER A 473 2.71 -4.44 33.05
N GLU A 474 1.74 -3.80 32.40
CA GLU A 474 0.55 -3.26 33.06
C GLU A 474 -0.31 -4.33 33.75
N LYS A 475 -0.22 -5.59 33.27
CA LYS A 475 -1.00 -6.72 33.80
C LYS A 475 -0.34 -7.40 35.00
N ASP A 476 0.99 -7.39 35.03
CA ASP A 476 1.79 -7.94 36.15
C ASP A 476 3.05 -7.08 36.33
N PRO A 477 3.08 -6.24 37.39
CA PRO A 477 4.20 -5.34 37.64
C PRO A 477 5.54 -6.04 37.93
N ASN A 478 5.55 -7.35 38.08
CA ASN A 478 6.78 -8.11 38.29
C ASN A 478 7.34 -8.73 36.98
N ILE A 479 6.71 -8.47 35.85
CA ILE A 479 7.13 -8.97 34.54
C ILE A 479 7.56 -7.79 33.65
N ILE A 480 8.74 -7.90 33.02
CA ILE A 480 9.18 -6.97 31.98
C ILE A 480 8.49 -7.32 30.67
N ASN A 481 7.77 -6.32 30.13
CA ASN A 481 7.04 -6.43 28.87
C ASN A 481 7.87 -6.01 27.67
N SER A 482 8.74 -5.00 27.83
CA SER A 482 9.56 -4.48 26.74
C SER A 482 10.86 -3.85 27.23
N LEU A 483 11.85 -3.77 26.34
CA LEU A 483 13.13 -3.12 26.55
C LEU A 483 13.30 -1.98 25.56
N SER A 484 13.72 -0.82 26.04
CA SER A 484 14.22 0.28 25.22
C SER A 484 15.71 0.41 25.45
N LEU A 485 16.50 0.38 24.41
CA LEU A 485 17.96 0.59 24.50
C LEU A 485 18.37 2.07 24.45
N GLY A 486 17.40 2.98 24.59
CA GLY A 486 17.66 4.44 24.57
C GLY A 486 17.99 4.98 23.18
N ASN A 487 18.58 6.17 23.16
CA ASN A 487 19.02 6.86 21.94
C ASN A 487 20.33 6.31 21.36
N LEU A 488 20.64 5.07 21.59
CA LEU A 488 21.76 4.44 20.89
C LEU A 488 21.52 4.60 19.38
N LYS A 489 21.92 5.78 18.84
CA LYS A 489 21.94 6.10 17.41
C LYS A 489 22.54 4.97 16.59
N ILE A 490 23.46 4.30 17.20
CA ILE A 490 24.20 3.14 16.76
C ILE A 490 23.29 1.95 16.41
N LEU A 491 22.29 1.68 17.24
CA LEU A 491 21.43 0.49 17.08
C LEU A 491 20.25 0.71 16.13
N SER A 492 19.96 1.97 15.78
CA SER A 492 18.90 2.27 14.80
C SER A 492 19.36 2.12 13.36
N PHE A 493 20.69 1.99 13.14
CA PHE A 493 21.30 2.38 11.90
C PHE A 493 21.35 1.28 10.83
N ILE A 494 21.85 0.09 11.05
CA ILE A 494 22.21 -0.68 9.86
C ILE A 494 21.62 -2.10 9.91
N TYR A 495 21.44 -2.91 9.93
CA TYR A 495 21.01 -4.27 10.25
C TYR A 495 20.51 -4.34 11.69
N ALA A 496 20.26 -3.14 12.20
CA ALA A 496 19.81 -2.94 13.56
C ALA A 496 18.63 -3.83 13.92
N ASN A 497 17.76 -4.15 12.98
CA ASN A 497 16.65 -5.05 13.28
C ASN A 497 17.12 -6.45 13.64
N ASN A 498 18.15 -7.00 13.01
CA ASN A 498 18.64 -8.33 13.35
C ASN A 498 19.59 -8.31 14.56
N PHE A 499 20.53 -7.37 14.61
CA PHE A 499 21.46 -7.25 15.74
C PHE A 499 20.79 -6.71 17.00
N ARG A 500 19.97 -5.64 16.85
CA ARG A 500 19.18 -5.09 17.96
C ARG A 500 18.20 -6.12 18.50
N SER A 501 17.47 -6.80 17.63
CA SER A 501 16.52 -7.84 18.03
C SER A 501 17.22 -9.00 18.70
N HIS A 502 18.43 -9.37 18.25
CA HIS A 502 19.22 -10.41 18.89
C HIS A 502 19.72 -9.96 20.27
N LEU A 503 20.32 -8.76 20.36
CA LEU A 503 20.80 -8.21 21.63
C LEU A 503 19.65 -8.03 22.63
N VAL A 504 18.54 -7.42 22.21
CA VAL A 504 17.34 -7.25 23.04
C VAL A 504 16.80 -8.61 23.49
N ARG A 505 16.74 -9.59 22.61
CA ARG A 505 16.25 -10.93 22.93
C ARG A 505 17.16 -11.63 23.96
N GLU A 506 18.48 -11.55 23.81
CA GLU A 506 19.42 -12.17 24.75
C GLU A 506 19.39 -11.49 26.12
N ILE A 507 19.29 -10.16 26.15
CA ILE A 507 19.08 -9.40 27.38
C ILE A 507 17.74 -9.78 28.02
N PHE A 508 16.68 -9.79 27.23
CA PHE A 508 15.32 -10.12 27.68
C PHE A 508 15.24 -11.55 28.25
N ASN A 509 15.81 -12.53 27.55
CA ASN A 509 15.88 -13.91 28.02
C ASN A 509 16.65 -14.03 29.35
N THR A 510 17.71 -13.24 29.51
CA THR A 510 18.52 -13.26 30.75
C THR A 510 17.71 -12.71 31.92
N ILE A 511 16.93 -11.66 31.72
CA ILE A 511 16.16 -10.97 32.77
C ILE A 511 14.90 -11.74 33.14
N ASN A 512 14.17 -12.29 32.17
CA ASN A 512 12.90 -12.98 32.41
C ASN A 512 13.00 -14.30 33.17
N HIS A 513 14.21 -14.84 33.38
CA HIS A 513 14.41 -16.01 34.22
C HIS A 513 14.44 -15.70 35.73
N VAL A 514 14.35 -14.41 36.10
CA VAL A 514 14.38 -13.98 37.51
C VAL A 514 13.02 -13.37 37.89
N LYS A 515 12.50 -13.77 39.04
CA LYS A 515 11.34 -13.13 39.65
C LYS A 515 11.72 -11.72 40.11
N LEU A 516 11.33 -10.73 39.36
CA LEU A 516 11.54 -9.33 39.67
C LEU A 516 10.55 -8.90 40.78
N LYS A 517 10.97 -8.01 41.65
CA LYS A 517 10.12 -7.37 42.64
C LYS A 517 10.02 -5.88 42.28
N ASN A 518 8.89 -5.46 41.78
CA ASN A 518 8.59 -4.05 41.57
C ASN A 518 7.88 -3.48 42.80
N GLU A 519 8.64 -3.29 43.89
CA GLU A 519 8.08 -2.84 45.19
C GLU A 519 7.51 -1.43 45.14
N ASN A 520 7.94 -0.62 44.16
CA ASN A 520 7.54 0.80 44.06
C ASN A 520 6.51 1.03 42.94
N ASN A 521 6.01 0.00 42.26
CA ASN A 521 5.06 0.13 41.15
C ASN A 521 5.51 1.13 40.07
N VAL A 522 6.80 1.14 39.72
CA VAL A 522 7.33 2.03 38.71
C VAL A 522 7.03 1.48 37.30
N GLU A 523 6.81 2.37 36.35
CA GLU A 523 6.52 2.02 34.95
C GLU A 523 7.75 1.39 34.27
N TYR A 524 8.93 1.87 34.59
CA TYR A 524 10.21 1.36 34.05
C TYR A 524 11.34 1.46 35.07
N ILE A 525 12.40 0.70 34.83
CA ILE A 525 13.65 0.74 35.59
C ILE A 525 14.83 0.90 34.59
N SER A 526 15.89 1.59 35.02
CA SER A 526 17.14 1.60 34.24
C SER A 526 17.69 0.18 34.11
N LEU A 527 18.12 -0.19 32.91
CA LEU A 527 18.70 -1.53 32.68
C LEU A 527 19.99 -1.72 33.49
N MET A 528 20.77 -0.65 33.69
CA MET A 528 21.97 -0.69 34.50
C MET A 528 21.65 -0.98 35.99
N GLU A 529 20.62 -0.30 36.52
CA GLU A 529 20.15 -0.54 37.89
C GLU A 529 19.68 -2.00 38.09
N LEU A 530 18.94 -2.51 37.11
CA LEU A 530 18.48 -3.91 37.11
C LEU A 530 19.63 -4.91 37.04
N ILE A 531 20.67 -4.61 36.25
CA ILE A 531 21.89 -5.43 36.18
C ILE A 531 22.63 -5.47 37.53
N GLU A 532 22.68 -4.36 38.25
CA GLU A 532 23.33 -4.27 39.55
C GLU A 532 22.53 -4.99 40.65
N ILE A 533 21.21 -4.75 40.73
CA ILE A 533 20.34 -5.38 41.73
C ILE A 533 20.37 -6.91 41.63
N TYR A 534 20.34 -7.45 40.41
CA TYR A 534 20.26 -8.90 40.20
C TYR A 534 21.61 -9.56 39.83
N ASN A 535 22.72 -8.80 39.91
CA ASN A 535 24.07 -9.27 39.66
C ASN A 535 24.31 -9.93 38.28
N PHE A 536 23.72 -9.32 37.23
CA PHE A 536 23.87 -9.82 35.84
C PHE A 536 25.10 -9.29 35.12
N LYS A 537 25.98 -8.54 35.77
CA LYS A 537 27.08 -7.80 35.15
C LYS A 537 28.00 -8.67 34.27
N GLU A 538 28.41 -9.82 34.75
CA GLU A 538 29.30 -10.74 33.97
C GLU A 538 28.59 -11.24 32.71
N LYS A 539 27.34 -11.68 32.84
CA LYS A 539 26.56 -12.21 31.72
C LYS A 539 26.27 -11.12 30.67
N MET A 540 25.98 -9.90 31.10
CA MET A 540 25.79 -8.77 30.21
C MET A 540 27.10 -8.37 29.53
N ASN A 541 28.22 -8.38 30.20
CA ASN A 541 29.53 -8.17 29.60
C ASN A 541 29.81 -9.17 28.47
N ILE A 542 29.49 -10.44 28.65
CA ILE A 542 29.67 -11.47 27.62
C ILE A 542 28.81 -11.14 26.41
N ILE A 543 27.51 -10.89 26.61
CA ILE A 543 26.55 -10.59 25.54
C ILE A 543 26.97 -9.34 24.75
N VAL A 544 27.33 -8.27 25.47
CA VAL A 544 27.73 -6.99 24.84
C VAL A 544 29.05 -7.15 24.08
N ASN A 545 30.05 -7.81 24.66
CA ASN A 545 31.34 -8.02 23.99
C ASN A 545 31.24 -8.93 22.76
N GLU A 546 30.39 -9.97 22.79
CA GLU A 546 30.10 -10.78 21.61
C GLU A 546 29.43 -9.96 20.52
N TYR A 547 28.52 -9.04 20.89
CA TYR A 547 27.87 -8.15 19.98
C TYR A 547 28.85 -7.18 19.32
N VAL A 548 29.71 -6.54 20.11
CA VAL A 548 30.75 -5.62 19.62
C VAL A 548 31.73 -6.34 18.70
N LYS A 549 32.13 -7.56 19.06
CA LYS A 549 33.01 -8.39 18.22
C LYS A 549 32.38 -8.64 16.84
N LYS A 550 31.10 -8.99 16.79
CA LYS A 550 30.38 -9.17 15.51
C LYS A 550 30.41 -7.91 14.64
N ILE A 551 30.24 -6.73 15.25
CA ILE A 551 30.31 -5.45 14.53
C ILE A 551 31.71 -5.24 13.94
N PHE A 552 32.74 -5.51 14.74
CA PHE A 552 34.13 -5.37 14.31
C PHE A 552 34.47 -6.34 13.16
N ASP A 553 34.02 -7.58 13.26
CA ASP A 553 34.23 -8.61 12.25
C ASP A 553 33.57 -8.20 10.92
N PHE A 554 32.32 -7.72 10.95
CA PHE A 554 31.63 -7.21 9.77
C PHE A 554 32.33 -6.00 9.13
N ARG A 555 32.75 -5.02 9.94
CA ARG A 555 33.52 -3.88 9.44
C ARG A 555 34.81 -4.33 8.74
N SER A 556 35.49 -5.29 9.33
CA SER A 556 36.75 -5.83 8.78
C SER A 556 36.52 -6.55 7.47
N GLU A 557 35.44 -7.34 7.37
CA GLU A 557 35.02 -8.01 6.15
C GLU A 557 34.72 -6.99 5.03
N ILE A 558 33.97 -5.92 5.34
CA ILE A 558 33.69 -4.85 4.38
C ILE A 558 34.98 -4.18 3.89
N LYS A 559 35.93 -3.85 4.79
CA LYS A 559 37.23 -3.29 4.40
C LYS A 559 37.99 -4.19 3.44
N ILE A 560 38.07 -5.50 3.76
CA ILE A 560 38.75 -6.49 2.92
C ILE A 560 38.10 -6.55 1.53
N ASN A 561 36.78 -6.58 1.45
CA ASN A 561 36.04 -6.63 0.19
C ASN A 561 36.30 -5.37 -0.67
N LEU A 562 36.28 -4.18 -0.05
CA LEU A 562 36.57 -2.93 -0.74
C LEU A 562 38.03 -2.85 -1.23
N ASP A 563 38.99 -3.31 -0.42
CA ASP A 563 40.41 -3.34 -0.80
C ASP A 563 40.67 -4.34 -1.93
N ASN A 564 40.02 -5.51 -1.92
CA ASN A 564 40.11 -6.49 -3.00
C ASN A 564 39.53 -5.91 -4.30
N THR A 565 38.39 -5.22 -4.25
CA THR A 565 37.81 -4.56 -5.41
C THR A 565 38.73 -3.46 -5.96
N ASN A 566 39.31 -2.63 -5.09
CA ASN A 566 40.27 -1.60 -5.49
C ASN A 566 41.52 -2.19 -6.15
N ARG A 567 42.05 -3.32 -5.62
CA ARG A 567 43.18 -4.05 -6.23
C ARG A 567 42.84 -4.59 -7.62
N LEU A 568 41.64 -5.15 -7.77
CA LEU A 568 41.19 -5.63 -9.09
C LEU A 568 41.10 -4.48 -10.09
N ILE A 569 40.56 -3.33 -9.69
CA ILE A 569 40.47 -2.13 -10.54
C ILE A 569 41.87 -1.60 -10.90
N SER A 570 42.80 -1.54 -9.94
CA SER A 570 44.17 -1.07 -10.20
C SER A 570 44.99 -1.99 -11.12
N ASN A 571 44.63 -3.26 -11.21
CA ASN A 571 45.26 -4.24 -12.08
C ASN A 571 44.67 -4.27 -13.50
N LEU A 572 43.59 -3.52 -13.75
CA LEU A 572 43.07 -3.34 -15.12
C LEU A 572 44.00 -2.40 -15.87
N SER A 573 44.90 -2.95 -16.69
CA SER A 573 45.66 -2.17 -17.68
C SER A 573 44.79 -1.96 -18.91
N PHE A 574 44.38 -0.72 -19.18
CA PHE A 574 43.76 -0.32 -20.43
C PHE A 574 44.85 0.06 -21.44
#